data_f153e551301150976f83b526cb1f65fd
#
_entry.id   f153e551301150976f83b526cb1f65fd
#
_cell.length_a   1.000
_cell.length_b   1.000
_cell.length_c   1.000
_cell.angle_alpha   90.00
_cell.angle_beta   90.00
_cell.angle_gamma   90.00
#
_symmetry.space_group_name_H-M   'P 1'
#
loop_
_entity.id
_entity.type
_entity.pdbx_description
1 polymer ?
#
loop_
_entity_poly.entity_id
_entity_poly.type
_entity_poly.pdbx_seq_one_letter_code
_entity_poly.pdbx_strand_id
1 'polypeptide(L)'
;MLQFAPNWWNLPTLSVIVAYECSVVTNKPMHVVVIGAGLGGLSSAAYLSRSGHNVTLLERDDIPGGRAGVIASHGFRLDNGPTVLTMPGLLEDAFVAAGTDMADYVKIKKVDPMYRAVYEDGSELLVRHGREAMAEEISRFSNKVEAASFIKFCAWLEDLYKAEMSSFIDTNFDSVLDLARPWRDGLRLVQMGAFRKLDKKVGGFFKDDRLQRIFSFQSMYAGLAPYEALSLYAVITYMDSVEGVYFPEGGMHAMASGLARAVETAGVTIRYGSTVSRILRSTGSRGYVTGVELEGGERIACDAVVCNPDLPVAYRTLLGGVDAPRVARNGKYSPSCLLWVAGVKGLPASNAAHHNIHFGADWNGSFKALIEDGVRMPDPSILVTLHSIDTPGLAPAGHTALYVLEPTPNLDGKIDWSRERDRIVGDVRERVSKLGYPTDVVVERIYDPLDWERLGMERGTPFALAHTFFQTGPFRPNNKDKRVPGLFFVGSSTVPGVGVPMVLVSGKLAARRIADYALERTGR
;
A
#
# COMPACT_ATOMS: atom_id res chain seq x y z
N MET A 1 33.15 -33.47 -12.50
CA MET A 1 32.23 -33.63 -13.64
C MET A 1 30.87 -33.14 -13.25
N LEU A 2 30.56 -31.97 -13.76
CA LEU A 2 29.38 -31.50 -14.47
C LEU A 2 28.13 -31.40 -13.58
N GLN A 3 27.80 -30.13 -13.16
CA GLN A 3 26.97 -29.16 -13.93
C GLN A 3 25.55 -29.65 -14.16
N PHE A 4 24.61 -28.99 -13.46
CA PHE A 4 23.51 -28.21 -14.02
C PHE A 4 22.62 -27.73 -12.87
N ALA A 5 22.78 -26.47 -12.48
CA ALA A 5 21.69 -25.75 -11.82
C ALA A 5 20.74 -25.26 -12.93
N PRO A 6 19.43 -25.52 -12.84
CA PRO A 6 18.51 -24.91 -13.77
C PRO A 6 18.33 -23.44 -13.41
N ASN A 7 18.62 -22.57 -14.37
CA ASN A 7 18.29 -21.13 -14.34
C ASN A 7 16.76 -20.97 -14.32
N TRP A 8 16.20 -20.71 -13.17
CA TRP A 8 14.76 -20.44 -12.97
C TRP A 8 14.33 -19.03 -13.40
N TRP A 9 15.25 -18.25 -14.00
CA TRP A 9 15.00 -16.89 -14.49
C TRP A 9 14.36 -16.82 -15.88
N ASN A 10 14.05 -17.96 -16.53
CA ASN A 10 13.42 -18.04 -17.84
C ASN A 10 12.03 -18.68 -17.81
N LEU A 11 11.18 -18.29 -16.84
CA LEU A 11 9.75 -18.32 -17.11
C LEU A 11 9.47 -17.10 -18.00
N PRO A 12 8.68 -17.23 -19.07
CA PRO A 12 8.29 -16.06 -19.85
C PRO A 12 7.58 -15.12 -18.87
N THR A 13 8.24 -14.01 -18.60
CA THR A 13 7.74 -12.93 -17.77
C THR A 13 6.29 -12.64 -18.18
N LEU A 14 5.44 -12.32 -17.24
CA LEU A 14 4.06 -11.85 -17.40
C LEU A 14 3.85 -10.79 -18.51
N SER A 15 4.95 -10.25 -19.07
CA SER A 15 4.99 -9.42 -20.27
C SER A 15 4.21 -9.98 -21.48
N VAL A 16 4.04 -11.29 -21.61
CA VAL A 16 3.24 -11.89 -22.68
C VAL A 16 1.74 -11.74 -22.41
N ILE A 17 1.31 -11.72 -21.15
CA ILE A 17 -0.11 -11.52 -20.77
C ILE A 17 -0.50 -10.04 -20.90
N VAL A 18 0.42 -9.13 -20.56
CA VAL A 18 0.21 -7.68 -20.73
C VAL A 18 0.04 -7.29 -22.21
N ALA A 19 0.74 -7.96 -23.13
CA ALA A 19 0.61 -7.69 -24.56
C ALA A 19 -0.75 -8.09 -25.15
N TYR A 20 -1.46 -9.06 -24.57
CA TYR A 20 -2.74 -9.54 -25.10
C TYR A 20 -3.95 -8.74 -24.58
N GLU A 21 -3.88 -8.15 -23.38
CA GLU A 21 -4.99 -7.40 -22.78
C GLU A 21 -4.99 -5.89 -23.07
N CYS A 22 -3.88 -5.32 -23.56
CA CYS A 22 -3.76 -3.87 -23.83
C CYS A 22 -4.10 -3.46 -25.29
N SER A 23 -4.65 -4.33 -26.11
CA SER A 23 -4.93 -4.03 -27.52
C SER A 23 -6.35 -3.46 -27.80
N VAL A 24 -7.10 -3.04 -26.78
CA VAL A 24 -8.31 -2.26 -27.02
C VAL A 24 -7.93 -0.79 -27.22
N VAL A 25 -7.32 -0.49 -28.38
CA VAL A 25 -7.25 0.89 -28.86
C VAL A 25 -8.70 1.32 -29.11
N THR A 26 -9.22 2.21 -28.28
CA THR A 26 -10.58 2.74 -28.46
C THR A 26 -10.63 3.52 -29.76
N ASN A 27 -11.62 3.24 -30.61
CA ASN A 27 -11.84 3.97 -31.88
C ASN A 27 -12.10 5.48 -31.70
N LYS A 28 -12.26 5.95 -30.48
CA LYS A 28 -12.49 7.36 -30.15
C LYS A 28 -11.78 7.74 -28.84
N PRO A 29 -10.65 8.47 -28.91
CA PRO A 29 -9.99 9.01 -27.72
C PRO A 29 -10.94 9.85 -26.87
N MET A 30 -10.91 9.66 -25.55
CA MET A 30 -11.61 10.51 -24.58
C MET A 30 -10.60 11.44 -23.91
N HIS A 31 -11.08 12.59 -23.43
CA HIS A 31 -10.33 13.39 -22.47
C HIS A 31 -10.67 12.91 -21.05
N VAL A 32 -9.68 12.38 -20.35
CA VAL A 32 -9.80 11.88 -18.98
C VAL A 32 -9.01 12.77 -18.03
N VAL A 33 -9.66 13.28 -17.00
CA VAL A 33 -9.01 14.02 -15.93
C VAL A 33 -8.75 13.08 -14.75
N VAL A 34 -7.50 12.99 -14.30
CA VAL A 34 -7.10 12.27 -13.10
C VAL A 34 -6.87 13.27 -11.98
N ILE A 35 -7.53 13.10 -10.84
CA ILE A 35 -7.39 13.96 -9.66
C ILE A 35 -6.46 13.28 -8.65
N GLY A 36 -5.27 13.86 -8.45
CA GLY A 36 -4.24 13.43 -7.52
C GLY A 36 -3.14 12.56 -8.13
N ALA A 37 -1.88 13.02 -8.02
CA ALA A 37 -0.67 12.35 -8.48
C ALA A 37 -0.07 11.35 -7.46
N GLY A 38 -0.90 10.71 -6.64
CA GLY A 38 -0.48 9.53 -5.89
C GLY A 38 -0.29 8.32 -6.80
N LEU A 39 0.34 7.24 -6.31
CA LEU A 39 0.68 6.06 -7.12
C LEU A 39 -0.52 5.48 -7.89
N GLY A 40 -1.72 5.46 -7.31
CA GLY A 40 -2.93 4.99 -7.98
C GLY A 40 -3.33 5.87 -9.16
N GLY A 41 -3.27 7.20 -9.00
CA GLY A 41 -3.53 8.19 -10.05
C GLY A 41 -2.50 8.10 -11.18
N LEU A 42 -1.21 8.05 -10.85
CA LEU A 42 -0.12 7.90 -11.82
C LEU A 42 -0.22 6.58 -12.60
N SER A 43 -0.52 5.48 -11.90
CA SER A 43 -0.73 4.18 -12.55
C SER A 43 -1.92 4.26 -13.52
N SER A 44 -3.06 4.85 -13.10
CA SER A 44 -4.20 4.99 -14.01
C SER A 44 -3.87 5.84 -15.24
N ALA A 45 -3.09 6.92 -15.05
CA ALA A 45 -2.66 7.80 -16.14
C ALA A 45 -1.79 7.05 -17.16
N ALA A 46 -0.88 6.17 -16.70
CA ALA A 46 -0.05 5.33 -17.54
C ALA A 46 -0.89 4.39 -18.42
N TYR A 47 -1.81 3.64 -17.84
CA TYR A 47 -2.67 2.72 -18.59
C TYR A 47 -3.63 3.44 -19.53
N LEU A 48 -4.16 4.60 -19.14
CA LEU A 48 -5.05 5.42 -19.97
C LEU A 48 -4.32 6.02 -21.18
N SER A 49 -3.11 6.55 -20.99
CA SER A 49 -2.27 7.05 -22.08
C SER A 49 -1.97 5.95 -23.09
N ARG A 50 -1.59 4.75 -22.61
CA ARG A 50 -1.37 3.59 -23.50
C ARG A 50 -2.61 3.21 -24.31
N SER A 51 -3.80 3.37 -23.71
CA SER A 51 -5.08 3.09 -24.40
C SER A 51 -5.46 4.19 -25.40
N GLY A 52 -4.64 5.21 -25.59
CA GLY A 52 -4.83 6.29 -26.57
C GLY A 52 -5.77 7.41 -26.08
N HIS A 53 -6.06 7.50 -24.78
CA HIS A 53 -6.83 8.60 -24.21
C HIS A 53 -5.96 9.85 -24.01
N ASN A 54 -6.57 11.03 -24.11
CA ASN A 54 -5.94 12.28 -23.71
C ASN A 54 -6.08 12.45 -22.19
N VAL A 55 -4.97 12.49 -21.46
CA VAL A 55 -4.98 12.48 -20.00
C VAL A 55 -4.41 13.78 -19.43
N THR A 56 -5.21 14.44 -18.57
CA THR A 56 -4.75 15.56 -17.74
C THR A 56 -4.78 15.12 -16.27
N LEU A 57 -3.62 15.14 -15.59
CA LEU A 57 -3.51 14.82 -14.19
C LEU A 57 -3.35 16.11 -13.39
N LEU A 58 -4.19 16.31 -12.37
CA LEU A 58 -4.23 17.49 -11.53
C LEU A 58 -3.79 17.12 -10.11
N GLU A 59 -2.73 17.75 -9.62
CA GLU A 59 -2.21 17.54 -8.28
C GLU A 59 -2.24 18.87 -7.49
N ARG A 60 -2.72 18.83 -6.26
CA ARG A 60 -2.79 20.01 -5.39
C ARG A 60 -1.42 20.45 -4.87
N ASP A 61 -0.53 19.49 -4.62
CA ASP A 61 0.83 19.74 -4.12
C ASP A 61 1.79 20.08 -5.28
N ASP A 62 2.98 20.58 -4.96
CA ASP A 62 4.01 20.93 -5.95
C ASP A 62 4.82 19.70 -6.42
N ILE A 63 4.62 18.56 -5.80
CA ILE A 63 5.30 17.29 -6.11
C ILE A 63 4.31 16.13 -6.16
N PRO A 64 4.61 15.07 -6.94
CA PRO A 64 3.78 13.87 -6.95
C PRO A 64 4.01 13.02 -5.70
N GLY A 65 3.16 12.01 -5.50
CA GLY A 65 3.39 10.95 -4.52
C GLY A 65 2.24 10.76 -3.54
N GLY A 66 1.56 11.83 -3.16
CA GLY A 66 0.49 11.76 -2.17
C GLY A 66 0.99 11.11 -0.87
N ARG A 67 0.51 9.89 -0.56
CA ARG A 67 0.97 9.13 0.63
C ARG A 67 2.42 8.62 0.52
N ALA A 68 3.00 8.53 -0.66
CA ALA A 68 4.43 8.22 -0.88
C ALA A 68 5.22 9.53 -1.04
N GLY A 69 5.07 10.44 -0.07
CA GLY A 69 5.71 11.74 -0.08
C GLY A 69 7.11 11.74 0.53
N VAL A 70 7.78 12.89 0.45
CA VAL A 70 9.13 13.11 0.98
C VAL A 70 9.26 14.49 1.60
N ILE A 71 10.03 14.58 2.68
CA ILE A 71 10.47 15.85 3.27
C ILE A 71 11.95 16.03 2.94
N ALA A 72 12.27 17.06 2.16
CA ALA A 72 13.65 17.42 1.84
C ALA A 72 14.04 18.66 2.63
N SER A 73 14.93 18.53 3.60
CA SER A 73 15.34 19.63 4.47
C SER A 73 16.69 19.34 5.15
N HIS A 74 17.53 20.37 5.32
CA HIS A 74 18.82 20.28 6.03
C HIS A 74 19.76 19.17 5.51
N GLY A 75 19.69 18.85 4.20
CA GLY A 75 20.47 17.77 3.59
C GLY A 75 19.89 16.37 3.79
N PHE A 76 18.75 16.26 4.45
CA PHE A 76 18.00 15.00 4.57
C PHE A 76 16.91 14.87 3.51
N ARG A 77 16.61 13.62 3.15
CA ARG A 77 15.43 13.20 2.40
C ARG A 77 14.71 12.14 3.23
N LEU A 78 13.59 12.52 3.80
CA LEU A 78 12.82 11.71 4.74
C LEU A 78 11.52 11.27 4.08
N ASP A 79 11.39 9.98 3.74
CA ASP A 79 10.11 9.43 3.31
C ASP A 79 9.10 9.48 4.47
N ASN A 80 7.86 9.89 4.17
CA ASN A 80 6.80 10.03 5.17
C ASN A 80 5.58 9.13 4.89
N GLY A 81 5.80 8.06 4.14
CA GLY A 81 4.76 7.12 3.74
C GLY A 81 5.16 5.66 3.91
N PRO A 82 4.96 4.81 2.88
CA PRO A 82 5.39 3.41 2.94
C PRO A 82 6.91 3.31 3.08
N THR A 83 7.38 2.26 3.75
CA THR A 83 8.82 1.98 3.92
C THR A 83 9.25 0.73 3.17
N VAL A 84 8.30 -0.11 2.74
CA VAL A 84 8.57 -1.36 2.03
C VAL A 84 7.97 -1.33 0.63
N LEU A 85 8.74 -1.75 -0.35
CA LEU A 85 8.27 -2.09 -1.68
C LEU A 85 8.23 -3.60 -1.81
N THR A 86 7.05 -4.16 -1.98
CA THR A 86 6.84 -5.56 -2.34
C THR A 86 6.31 -5.63 -3.77
N MET A 87 6.44 -6.80 -4.42
CA MET A 87 5.93 -7.02 -5.78
C MET A 87 6.37 -5.95 -6.79
N PRO A 88 7.67 -5.72 -6.97
CA PRO A 88 8.18 -4.66 -7.87
C PRO A 88 7.69 -4.80 -9.31
N GLY A 89 7.36 -6.00 -9.77
CA GLY A 89 6.78 -6.24 -11.09
C GLY A 89 5.48 -5.48 -11.36
N LEU A 90 4.68 -5.19 -10.33
CA LEU A 90 3.46 -4.36 -10.50
C LEU A 90 3.80 -2.88 -10.71
N LEU A 91 4.94 -2.41 -10.20
CA LEU A 91 5.45 -1.09 -10.51
C LEU A 91 6.04 -1.07 -11.93
N GLU A 92 6.80 -2.09 -12.32
CA GLU A 92 7.30 -2.27 -13.70
C GLU A 92 6.16 -2.26 -14.72
N ASP A 93 5.05 -2.96 -14.45
CA ASP A 93 3.87 -2.98 -15.32
C ASP A 93 3.33 -1.56 -15.60
N ALA A 94 3.35 -0.67 -14.58
CA ALA A 94 2.92 0.72 -14.76
C ALA A 94 3.90 1.52 -15.65
N PHE A 95 5.22 1.29 -15.56
CA PHE A 95 6.21 1.89 -16.47
C PHE A 95 6.08 1.33 -17.88
N VAL A 96 5.89 0.03 -18.05
CA VAL A 96 5.60 -0.60 -19.34
C VAL A 96 4.31 -0.02 -19.95
N ALA A 97 3.29 0.24 -19.15
CA ALA A 97 2.08 0.93 -19.59
C ALA A 97 2.36 2.37 -20.03
N ALA A 98 3.31 3.07 -19.41
CA ALA A 98 3.77 4.38 -19.88
C ALA A 98 4.69 4.30 -21.14
N GLY A 99 4.98 3.10 -21.64
CA GLY A 99 5.78 2.90 -22.84
C GLY A 99 7.30 2.97 -22.60
N THR A 100 7.77 2.74 -21.37
CA THR A 100 9.17 2.88 -20.98
C THR A 100 9.63 1.76 -20.05
N ASP A 101 10.94 1.65 -19.82
CA ASP A 101 11.52 0.75 -18.83
C ASP A 101 11.61 1.46 -17.47
N MET A 102 11.23 0.77 -16.39
CA MET A 102 11.35 1.28 -15.03
C MET A 102 12.81 1.62 -14.69
N ALA A 103 13.77 0.84 -15.16
CA ALA A 103 15.19 1.02 -14.87
C ALA A 103 15.76 2.37 -15.33
N ASP A 104 15.13 3.02 -16.31
CA ASP A 104 15.50 4.36 -16.78
C ASP A 104 15.11 5.47 -15.80
N TYR A 105 14.20 5.19 -14.87
CA TYR A 105 13.62 6.16 -13.96
C TYR A 105 13.85 5.84 -12.49
N VAL A 106 13.78 4.56 -12.11
CA VAL A 106 13.84 4.08 -10.73
C VAL A 106 14.70 2.83 -10.66
N LYS A 107 15.77 2.89 -9.88
CA LYS A 107 16.55 1.71 -9.53
C LYS A 107 16.11 1.20 -8.19
N ILE A 108 15.86 -0.10 -8.09
CA ILE A 108 15.47 -0.77 -6.86
C ILE A 108 16.53 -1.78 -6.44
N LYS A 109 16.68 -1.98 -5.15
CA LYS A 109 17.55 -3.00 -4.58
C LYS A 109 16.78 -3.87 -3.60
N LYS A 110 17.22 -5.13 -3.46
CA LYS A 110 16.74 -6.02 -2.42
C LYS A 110 17.24 -5.55 -1.07
N VAL A 111 16.38 -5.64 -0.06
CA VAL A 111 16.74 -5.41 1.34
C VAL A 111 16.99 -6.77 2.01
N ASP A 112 18.20 -6.99 2.53
CA ASP A 112 18.54 -8.21 3.26
C ASP A 112 19.49 -7.89 4.44
N PRO A 113 19.09 -8.15 5.70
CA PRO A 113 17.82 -8.73 6.08
C PRO A 113 16.64 -7.79 5.80
N MET A 114 15.50 -8.37 5.42
CA MET A 114 14.25 -7.63 5.19
C MET A 114 13.78 -6.94 6.46
N TYR A 115 13.86 -7.67 7.57
CA TYR A 115 13.56 -7.19 8.92
C TYR A 115 14.54 -7.76 9.93
N ARG A 116 14.83 -6.98 10.95
CA ARG A 116 15.36 -7.45 12.23
C ARG A 116 14.21 -7.40 13.22
N ALA A 117 13.72 -8.57 13.64
CA ALA A 117 12.70 -8.73 14.67
C ALA A 117 13.36 -8.90 16.03
N VAL A 118 13.02 -8.03 16.97
CA VAL A 118 13.54 -8.03 18.34
C VAL A 118 12.38 -8.33 19.28
N TYR A 119 12.55 -9.33 20.14
CA TYR A 119 11.53 -9.78 21.08
C TYR A 119 11.86 -9.33 22.50
N GLU A 120 10.90 -9.40 23.40
CA GLU A 120 11.02 -8.96 24.79
C GLU A 120 12.12 -9.70 25.60
N ASP A 121 12.38 -10.97 25.24
CA ASP A 121 13.43 -11.79 25.85
C ASP A 121 14.83 -11.42 25.35
N GLY A 122 14.96 -10.39 24.50
CA GLY A 122 16.20 -9.96 23.87
C GLY A 122 16.62 -10.82 22.69
N SER A 123 15.86 -11.85 22.31
CA SER A 123 16.17 -12.64 21.13
C SER A 123 15.91 -11.85 19.84
N GLU A 124 16.72 -12.11 18.83
CA GLU A 124 16.68 -11.43 17.54
C GLU A 124 16.56 -12.43 16.40
N LEU A 125 15.64 -12.19 15.48
CA LEU A 125 15.50 -12.95 14.24
C LEU A 125 15.73 -12.03 13.05
N LEU A 126 16.65 -12.42 12.18
CA LEU A 126 16.88 -11.73 10.92
C LEU A 126 16.02 -12.37 9.83
N VAL A 127 15.00 -11.67 9.35
CA VAL A 127 14.16 -12.17 8.26
C VAL A 127 14.93 -12.05 6.96
N ARG A 128 15.41 -13.19 6.44
CA ARG A 128 16.29 -13.27 5.28
C ARG A 128 15.52 -13.43 3.98
N HIS A 129 16.09 -12.86 2.93
CA HIS A 129 15.60 -13.07 1.57
C HIS A 129 15.96 -14.48 1.07
N GLY A 130 14.94 -15.22 0.61
CA GLY A 130 15.11 -16.58 0.09
C GLY A 130 14.78 -17.67 1.10
N ARG A 131 14.16 -18.75 0.61
CA ARG A 131 13.60 -19.81 1.45
C ARG A 131 14.66 -20.56 2.25
N GLU A 132 15.78 -20.88 1.59
CA GLU A 132 16.87 -21.63 2.18
C GLU A 132 17.59 -20.82 3.26
N ALA A 133 17.93 -19.55 2.95
CA ALA A 133 18.58 -18.65 3.89
C ALA A 133 17.70 -18.38 5.12
N MET A 134 16.38 -18.19 4.92
CA MET A 134 15.46 -18.00 6.03
C MET A 134 15.25 -19.28 6.84
N ALA A 135 15.20 -20.45 6.21
CA ALA A 135 15.10 -21.73 6.92
C ALA A 135 16.36 -21.99 7.77
N GLU A 136 17.53 -21.66 7.26
CA GLU A 136 18.78 -21.73 8.03
C GLU A 136 18.75 -20.78 9.22
N GLU A 137 18.28 -19.55 9.06
CA GLU A 137 18.12 -18.58 10.14
C GLU A 137 17.13 -19.08 11.19
N ILE A 138 15.98 -19.62 10.81
CA ILE A 138 15.00 -20.23 11.73
C ILE A 138 15.63 -21.42 12.48
N SER A 139 16.43 -22.24 11.78
CA SER A 139 17.11 -23.38 12.43
C SER A 139 18.07 -22.93 13.55
N ARG A 140 18.73 -21.77 13.37
CA ARG A 140 19.62 -21.17 14.40
C ARG A 140 18.83 -20.50 15.52
N PHE A 141 17.79 -19.75 15.15
CA PHE A 141 16.96 -18.99 16.08
C PHE A 141 16.09 -19.87 16.99
N SER A 142 15.52 -20.94 16.43
CA SER A 142 14.61 -21.84 17.13
C SER A 142 15.10 -23.30 17.03
N ASN A 143 14.76 -24.01 15.94
CA ASN A 143 15.20 -25.38 15.71
C ASN A 143 14.94 -25.85 14.28
N LYS A 144 15.49 -27.05 13.95
CA LYS A 144 15.35 -27.68 12.62
C LYS A 144 13.91 -28.06 12.25
N VAL A 145 13.05 -28.33 13.24
CA VAL A 145 11.63 -28.69 12.98
C VAL A 145 10.87 -27.46 12.48
N GLU A 146 11.07 -26.33 13.14
CA GLU A 146 10.48 -25.06 12.70
C GLU A 146 11.00 -24.63 11.31
N ALA A 147 12.29 -24.83 11.04
CA ALA A 147 12.87 -24.58 9.72
C ALA A 147 12.21 -25.43 8.62
N ALA A 148 11.99 -26.70 8.88
CA ALA A 148 11.29 -27.59 7.93
C ALA A 148 9.82 -27.20 7.77
N SER A 149 9.18 -26.73 8.84
CA SER A 149 7.82 -26.18 8.80
C SER A 149 7.72 -24.91 7.97
N PHE A 150 8.73 -24.05 8.04
CA PHE A 150 8.81 -22.84 7.21
C PHE A 150 8.82 -23.15 5.70
N ILE A 151 9.56 -24.15 5.27
CA ILE A 151 9.56 -24.57 3.86
C ILE A 151 8.15 -25.00 3.40
N LYS A 152 7.42 -25.75 4.26
CA LYS A 152 6.02 -26.14 3.97
C LYS A 152 5.09 -24.93 3.98
N PHE A 153 5.32 -23.99 4.87
CA PHE A 153 4.58 -22.74 4.94
C PHE A 153 4.76 -21.91 3.67
N CYS A 154 5.99 -21.76 3.18
CA CYS A 154 6.28 -21.07 1.92
C CYS A 154 5.55 -21.71 0.73
N ALA A 155 5.52 -23.04 0.63
CA ALA A 155 4.81 -23.73 -0.43
C ALA A 155 3.29 -23.46 -0.37
N TRP A 156 2.72 -23.48 0.84
CA TRP A 156 1.31 -23.13 1.04
C TRP A 156 1.01 -21.68 0.68
N LEU A 157 1.89 -20.73 1.05
CA LEU A 157 1.76 -19.30 0.72
C LEU A 157 1.82 -19.07 -0.80
N GLU A 158 2.73 -19.74 -1.49
CA GLU A 158 2.85 -19.64 -2.95
C GLU A 158 1.59 -20.13 -3.66
N ASP A 159 1.03 -21.25 -3.19
CA ASP A 159 -0.23 -21.77 -3.72
C ASP A 159 -1.41 -20.82 -3.47
N LEU A 160 -1.44 -20.18 -2.29
CA LEU A 160 -2.42 -19.18 -1.94
C LEU A 160 -2.33 -17.96 -2.88
N TYR A 161 -1.13 -17.43 -3.05
CA TYR A 161 -0.85 -16.30 -3.94
C TYR A 161 -1.31 -16.60 -5.38
N LYS A 162 -0.97 -17.77 -5.93
CA LYS A 162 -1.38 -18.18 -7.27
C LYS A 162 -2.90 -18.25 -7.44
N ALA A 163 -3.62 -18.68 -6.40
CA ALA A 163 -5.07 -18.76 -6.42
C ALA A 163 -5.75 -17.37 -6.29
N GLU A 164 -5.10 -16.41 -5.64
CA GLU A 164 -5.71 -15.10 -5.35
C GLU A 164 -5.39 -14.04 -6.39
N MET A 165 -4.16 -14.00 -6.91
CA MET A 165 -3.67 -12.86 -7.67
C MET A 165 -4.52 -12.59 -8.92
N SER A 166 -4.66 -13.56 -9.81
CA SER A 166 -5.38 -13.37 -11.07
C SER A 166 -6.91 -13.37 -10.92
N SER A 167 -7.42 -14.10 -9.92
CA SER A 167 -8.85 -14.37 -9.78
C SER A 167 -9.58 -13.40 -8.86
N PHE A 168 -8.85 -12.76 -7.92
CA PHE A 168 -9.46 -11.92 -6.90
C PHE A 168 -8.79 -10.56 -6.72
N ILE A 169 -7.48 -10.44 -6.93
CA ILE A 169 -6.73 -9.18 -6.73
C ILE A 169 -6.72 -8.34 -8.01
N ASP A 170 -6.26 -8.89 -9.15
CA ASP A 170 -6.24 -8.18 -10.45
C ASP A 170 -7.56 -8.35 -11.22
N THR A 171 -8.68 -8.19 -10.53
CA THR A 171 -10.01 -8.42 -11.10
C THR A 171 -11.02 -7.37 -10.67
N ASN A 172 -11.82 -6.90 -11.64
CA ASN A 172 -12.97 -6.05 -11.38
C ASN A 172 -14.21 -6.88 -11.01
N PHE A 173 -14.94 -6.44 -9.98
CA PHE A 173 -16.22 -7.02 -9.58
C PHE A 173 -17.35 -6.05 -9.83
N ASP A 174 -18.44 -6.48 -10.44
CA ASP A 174 -19.67 -5.72 -10.61
C ASP A 174 -20.76 -6.14 -9.61
N SER A 175 -20.68 -7.39 -9.16
CA SER A 175 -21.60 -7.97 -8.18
C SER A 175 -20.92 -9.10 -7.38
N VAL A 176 -21.59 -9.54 -6.32
CA VAL A 176 -21.17 -10.72 -5.54
C VAL A 176 -21.19 -12.01 -6.37
N LEU A 177 -22.03 -12.04 -7.43
CA LEU A 177 -22.12 -13.20 -8.32
C LEU A 177 -20.85 -13.41 -9.14
N ASP A 178 -20.02 -12.38 -9.29
CA ASP A 178 -18.74 -12.50 -10.00
C ASP A 178 -17.74 -13.39 -9.24
N LEU A 179 -17.93 -13.62 -7.94
CA LEU A 179 -17.16 -14.61 -7.16
C LEU A 179 -17.37 -16.06 -7.65
N ALA A 180 -18.47 -16.32 -8.36
CA ALA A 180 -18.72 -17.64 -8.94
C ALA A 180 -17.90 -17.90 -10.22
N ARG A 181 -17.35 -16.87 -10.88
CA ARG A 181 -16.55 -17.05 -12.10
C ARG A 181 -15.29 -17.88 -11.86
N PRO A 182 -14.43 -17.56 -10.87
CA PRO A 182 -13.24 -18.34 -10.56
C PRO A 182 -13.56 -19.48 -9.56
N TRP A 183 -14.66 -20.27 -9.78
CA TRP A 183 -15.11 -21.28 -8.84
C TRP A 183 -14.02 -22.32 -8.49
N ARG A 184 -13.12 -22.63 -9.45
CA ARG A 184 -12.01 -23.56 -9.22
C ARG A 184 -11.00 -23.03 -8.22
N ASP A 185 -10.63 -21.75 -8.35
CA ASP A 185 -9.73 -21.09 -7.41
C ASP A 185 -10.42 -20.88 -6.06
N GLY A 186 -11.71 -20.54 -6.06
CA GLY A 186 -12.52 -20.48 -4.83
C GLY A 186 -12.55 -21.83 -4.10
N LEU A 187 -12.74 -22.95 -4.81
CA LEU A 187 -12.68 -24.29 -4.23
C LEU A 187 -11.28 -24.61 -3.69
N ARG A 188 -10.23 -24.25 -4.45
CA ARG A 188 -8.83 -24.40 -4.01
C ARG A 188 -8.57 -23.64 -2.71
N LEU A 189 -9.01 -22.37 -2.60
CA LEU A 189 -8.91 -21.59 -1.38
C LEU A 189 -9.60 -22.28 -0.17
N VAL A 190 -10.79 -22.85 -0.37
CA VAL A 190 -11.49 -23.62 0.68
C VAL A 190 -10.65 -24.84 1.10
N GLN A 191 -10.13 -25.62 0.16
CA GLN A 191 -9.29 -26.80 0.43
C GLN A 191 -8.00 -26.43 1.17
N MET A 192 -7.39 -25.30 0.83
CA MET A 192 -6.20 -24.77 1.50
C MET A 192 -6.49 -24.21 2.90
N GLY A 193 -7.76 -24.06 3.28
CA GLY A 193 -8.17 -23.51 4.55
C GLY A 193 -8.03 -21.98 4.64
N ALA A 194 -8.10 -21.28 3.50
CA ALA A 194 -7.95 -19.83 3.40
C ALA A 194 -9.00 -19.05 4.23
N PHE A 195 -10.15 -19.64 4.49
CA PHE A 195 -11.22 -19.04 5.31
C PHE A 195 -11.13 -19.39 6.81
N ARG A 196 -10.07 -20.08 7.26
CA ARG A 196 -9.77 -20.26 8.69
C ARG A 196 -9.13 -19.00 9.26
N LYS A 197 -9.06 -18.89 10.58
CA LYS A 197 -8.36 -17.80 11.26
C LYS A 197 -6.85 -17.89 11.02
N LEU A 198 -6.21 -16.74 10.75
CA LEU A 198 -4.79 -16.67 10.39
C LEU A 198 -3.90 -17.18 11.52
N ASP A 199 -4.14 -16.75 12.77
CA ASP A 199 -3.40 -17.19 13.95
C ASP A 199 -3.41 -18.72 14.09
N LYS A 200 -4.58 -19.37 13.89
CA LYS A 200 -4.72 -20.84 13.96
C LYS A 200 -4.01 -21.54 12.82
N LYS A 201 -4.00 -20.92 11.62
CA LYS A 201 -3.31 -21.48 10.48
C LYS A 201 -1.80 -21.42 10.63
N VAL A 202 -1.28 -20.26 11.04
CA VAL A 202 0.16 -20.06 11.30
C VAL A 202 0.62 -20.92 12.48
N GLY A 203 -0.14 -20.98 13.57
CA GLY A 203 0.11 -21.87 14.71
C GLY A 203 0.03 -23.38 14.39
N GLY A 204 -0.56 -23.74 13.24
CA GLY A 204 -0.51 -25.09 12.68
C GLY A 204 0.85 -25.44 12.06
N PHE A 205 1.57 -24.45 11.55
CA PHE A 205 2.93 -24.61 11.02
C PHE A 205 4.00 -24.46 12.11
N PHE A 206 3.91 -23.43 12.95
CA PHE A 206 4.92 -23.05 13.92
C PHE A 206 4.44 -23.27 15.35
N LYS A 207 5.33 -23.76 16.23
CA LYS A 207 5.07 -23.87 17.67
C LYS A 207 5.74 -22.74 18.45
N ASP A 208 6.84 -22.19 17.94
CA ASP A 208 7.51 -21.02 18.50
C ASP A 208 6.61 -19.78 18.27
N ASP A 209 6.17 -19.17 19.38
CA ASP A 209 5.28 -18.00 19.34
C ASP A 209 5.92 -16.80 18.62
N ARG A 210 7.24 -16.66 18.71
CA ARG A 210 7.98 -15.59 18.02
C ARG A 210 7.88 -15.74 16.50
N LEU A 211 7.93 -16.97 15.97
CA LEU A 211 7.71 -17.25 14.56
C LEU A 211 6.24 -17.03 14.16
N GLN A 212 5.29 -17.34 15.04
CA GLN A 212 3.89 -17.03 14.78
C GLN A 212 3.66 -15.53 14.66
N ARG A 213 4.29 -14.71 15.51
CA ARG A 213 4.20 -13.24 15.46
C ARG A 213 4.76 -12.70 14.14
N ILE A 214 5.99 -13.06 13.76
CA ILE A 214 6.64 -12.52 12.54
C ILE A 214 5.95 -12.96 11.23
N PHE A 215 5.26 -14.10 11.20
CA PHE A 215 4.56 -14.59 10.02
C PHE A 215 3.03 -14.32 10.04
N SER A 216 2.55 -13.49 10.98
CA SER A 216 1.15 -13.09 11.04
C SER A 216 0.92 -11.59 11.27
N PHE A 217 1.95 -10.82 11.67
CA PHE A 217 1.80 -9.38 11.93
C PHE A 217 1.33 -8.60 10.70
N GLN A 218 1.60 -9.10 9.51
CA GLN A 218 1.20 -8.48 8.24
C GLN A 218 -0.32 -8.33 8.09
N SER A 219 -1.13 -9.06 8.88
CA SER A 219 -2.58 -8.84 8.94
C SER A 219 -2.94 -7.41 9.37
N MET A 220 -2.02 -6.72 10.09
CA MET A 220 -2.20 -5.32 10.45
C MET A 220 -2.21 -4.39 9.22
N TYR A 221 -1.51 -4.75 8.14
CA TYR A 221 -1.58 -4.01 6.87
C TYR A 221 -2.99 -4.03 6.26
N ALA A 222 -3.75 -5.10 6.56
CA ALA A 222 -5.17 -5.21 6.21
C ALA A 222 -6.11 -4.59 7.26
N GLY A 223 -5.58 -4.00 8.33
CA GLY A 223 -6.34 -3.41 9.43
C GLY A 223 -6.99 -4.42 10.37
N LEU A 224 -6.41 -5.63 10.50
CA LEU A 224 -6.97 -6.76 11.26
C LEU A 224 -5.95 -7.33 12.24
N ALA A 225 -6.44 -7.80 13.39
CA ALA A 225 -5.65 -8.65 14.27
C ALA A 225 -5.45 -10.05 13.66
N PRO A 226 -4.33 -10.75 13.94
CA PRO A 226 -4.10 -12.11 13.44
C PRO A 226 -5.23 -13.10 13.79
N TYR A 227 -5.83 -12.97 14.97
CA TYR A 227 -6.95 -13.80 15.41
C TYR A 227 -8.32 -13.41 14.80
N GLU A 228 -8.43 -12.19 14.21
CA GLU A 228 -9.62 -11.78 13.45
C GLU A 228 -9.47 -12.11 11.96
N ALA A 229 -8.27 -11.95 11.41
CA ALA A 229 -7.98 -12.12 10.01
C ALA A 229 -8.26 -13.55 9.52
N LEU A 230 -8.72 -13.65 8.27
CA LEU A 230 -8.78 -14.93 7.58
C LEU A 230 -7.42 -15.29 7.01
N SER A 231 -7.13 -16.60 6.89
CA SER A 231 -5.84 -17.09 6.38
C SER A 231 -5.56 -16.68 4.93
N LEU A 232 -6.57 -16.26 4.18
CA LEU A 232 -6.37 -15.68 2.85
C LEU A 232 -5.45 -14.43 2.90
N TYR A 233 -5.45 -13.66 4.00
CA TYR A 233 -4.56 -12.50 4.14
C TYR A 233 -3.09 -12.87 4.36
N ALA A 234 -2.77 -14.16 4.53
CA ALA A 234 -1.38 -14.63 4.50
C ALA A 234 -0.70 -14.42 3.12
N VAL A 235 -1.48 -14.10 2.09
CA VAL A 235 -0.92 -13.63 0.81
C VAL A 235 0.00 -12.41 1.01
N ILE A 236 -0.28 -11.54 1.99
CA ILE A 236 0.57 -10.39 2.33
C ILE A 236 1.91 -10.89 2.90
N THR A 237 1.89 -11.95 3.73
CA THR A 237 3.12 -12.60 4.23
C THR A 237 3.94 -13.22 3.08
N TYR A 238 3.27 -13.78 2.05
CA TYR A 238 3.97 -14.24 0.85
C TYR A 238 4.72 -13.08 0.16
N MET A 239 4.01 -11.99 -0.13
CA MET A 239 4.56 -10.83 -0.82
C MET A 239 5.74 -10.20 -0.08
N ASP A 240 5.68 -10.19 1.25
CA ASP A 240 6.63 -9.57 2.16
C ASP A 240 7.82 -10.51 2.47
N SER A 241 7.52 -11.69 3.03
CA SER A 241 8.54 -12.54 3.65
C SER A 241 9.04 -13.68 2.75
N VAL A 242 8.43 -13.91 1.58
CA VAL A 242 8.83 -14.95 0.64
C VAL A 242 9.31 -14.36 -0.68
N GLU A 243 8.54 -13.48 -1.29
CA GLU A 243 8.92 -12.79 -2.52
C GLU A 243 9.93 -11.67 -2.23
N GLY A 244 9.73 -10.96 -1.14
CA GLY A 244 10.71 -10.12 -0.49
C GLY A 244 10.43 -8.63 -0.53
N VAL A 245 11.27 -7.91 0.23
CA VAL A 245 11.22 -6.46 0.38
C VAL A 245 12.32 -5.82 -0.45
N TYR A 246 11.94 -4.75 -1.12
CA TYR A 246 12.83 -3.93 -1.95
C TYR A 246 12.78 -2.48 -1.49
N PHE A 247 13.81 -1.73 -1.85
CA PHE A 247 13.89 -0.30 -1.56
C PHE A 247 14.45 0.46 -2.77
N PRO A 248 13.78 1.55 -3.21
CA PRO A 248 14.25 2.36 -4.32
C PRO A 248 15.47 3.20 -3.93
N GLU A 249 16.44 3.32 -4.83
CA GLU A 249 17.52 4.31 -4.68
C GLU A 249 16.93 5.72 -4.66
N GLY A 250 17.33 6.51 -3.66
CA GLY A 250 16.78 7.85 -3.43
C GLY A 250 15.49 7.91 -2.60
N GLY A 251 15.06 6.76 -2.01
CA GLY A 251 13.90 6.66 -1.11
C GLY A 251 12.62 6.22 -1.81
N MET A 252 11.59 5.95 -1.01
CA MET A 252 10.30 5.45 -1.51
C MET A 252 9.59 6.44 -2.44
N HIS A 253 9.78 7.73 -2.24
CA HIS A 253 9.22 8.77 -3.12
C HIS A 253 9.76 8.67 -4.57
N ALA A 254 10.93 8.06 -4.78
CA ALA A 254 11.50 7.88 -6.13
C ALA A 254 10.54 7.11 -7.07
N MET A 255 9.71 6.21 -6.53
CA MET A 255 8.69 5.52 -7.33
C MET A 255 7.68 6.48 -7.95
N ALA A 256 7.15 7.39 -7.13
CA ALA A 256 6.15 8.35 -7.59
C ALA A 256 6.75 9.39 -8.55
N SER A 257 7.92 9.94 -8.22
CA SER A 257 8.59 10.92 -9.08
C SER A 257 9.10 10.30 -10.39
N GLY A 258 9.54 9.05 -10.36
CA GLY A 258 9.92 8.30 -11.55
C GLY A 258 8.72 8.05 -12.47
N LEU A 259 7.62 7.52 -11.90
CA LEU A 259 6.41 7.23 -12.66
C LEU A 259 5.74 8.51 -13.21
N ALA A 260 5.79 9.63 -12.46
CA ALA A 260 5.32 10.93 -12.95
C ALA A 260 6.07 11.36 -14.21
N ARG A 261 7.41 11.31 -14.22
CA ARG A 261 8.23 11.60 -15.40
C ARG A 261 7.95 10.65 -16.57
N ALA A 262 7.73 9.37 -16.27
CA ALA A 262 7.41 8.38 -17.29
C ALA A 262 6.07 8.69 -17.98
N VAL A 263 5.02 9.02 -17.23
CA VAL A 263 3.71 9.36 -17.82
C VAL A 263 3.73 10.70 -18.55
N GLU A 264 4.52 11.69 -18.11
CA GLU A 264 4.74 12.93 -18.86
C GLU A 264 5.41 12.64 -20.22
N THR A 265 6.42 11.78 -20.24
CA THR A 265 7.06 11.31 -21.48
C THR A 265 6.06 10.58 -22.39
N ALA A 266 5.09 9.87 -21.81
CA ALA A 266 3.98 9.22 -22.54
C ALA A 266 2.88 10.18 -23.01
N GLY A 267 3.04 11.50 -22.82
CA GLY A 267 2.11 12.54 -23.30
C GLY A 267 1.00 12.91 -22.32
N VAL A 268 1.07 12.47 -21.08
CA VAL A 268 0.16 12.93 -20.01
C VAL A 268 0.56 14.34 -19.58
N THR A 269 -0.41 15.24 -19.51
CA THR A 269 -0.19 16.58 -18.95
C THR A 269 -0.39 16.56 -17.45
N ILE A 270 0.67 16.78 -16.66
CA ILE A 270 0.58 16.95 -15.20
C ILE A 270 0.56 18.43 -14.85
N ARG A 271 -0.40 18.84 -14.02
CA ARG A 271 -0.50 20.18 -13.46
C ARG A 271 -0.40 20.11 -11.94
N TYR A 272 0.71 20.52 -11.41
CA TYR A 272 0.95 20.69 -9.98
C TYR A 272 0.33 22.01 -9.47
N GLY A 273 0.17 22.17 -8.15
CA GLY A 273 -0.46 23.33 -7.54
C GLY A 273 -1.91 23.54 -8.02
N SER A 274 -2.58 22.48 -8.45
CA SER A 274 -3.88 22.52 -9.11
C SER A 274 -4.94 21.78 -8.29
N THR A 275 -5.52 22.44 -7.29
CA THR A 275 -6.55 21.87 -6.42
C THR A 275 -7.90 21.84 -7.13
N VAL A 276 -8.46 20.65 -7.32
CA VAL A 276 -9.83 20.50 -7.81
C VAL A 276 -10.80 20.76 -6.66
N SER A 277 -11.73 21.70 -6.88
CA SER A 277 -12.77 22.08 -5.91
C SER A 277 -14.10 21.36 -6.17
N ARG A 278 -14.37 20.94 -7.40
CA ARG A 278 -15.64 20.28 -7.75
C ARG A 278 -15.54 19.45 -9.04
N ILE A 279 -16.30 18.34 -9.08
CA ILE A 279 -16.56 17.58 -10.29
C ILE A 279 -17.88 18.07 -10.89
N LEU A 280 -17.82 18.53 -12.15
CA LEU A 280 -18.97 19.06 -12.87
C LEU A 280 -19.76 17.92 -13.49
N ARG A 281 -21.09 18.04 -13.44
CA ARG A 281 -22.02 17.04 -13.96
C ARG A 281 -23.09 17.69 -14.82
N SER A 282 -23.60 16.95 -15.81
CA SER A 282 -24.77 17.37 -16.58
C SER A 282 -26.00 17.49 -15.67
N THR A 283 -26.95 18.33 -16.08
CA THR A 283 -28.25 18.45 -15.40
C THR A 283 -29.09 17.20 -15.60
N GLY A 284 -29.87 16.82 -14.57
CA GLY A 284 -30.78 15.65 -14.62
C GLY A 284 -30.53 14.67 -13.45
N SER A 285 -31.45 13.73 -13.27
CA SER A 285 -31.44 12.76 -12.14
C SER A 285 -30.27 11.77 -12.18
N ARG A 286 -29.65 11.54 -13.34
CA ARG A 286 -28.44 10.74 -13.57
C ARG A 286 -27.41 11.56 -14.32
N GLY A 287 -27.01 12.72 -13.74
CA GLY A 287 -26.02 13.57 -14.36
C GLY A 287 -24.67 12.86 -14.52
N TYR A 288 -24.16 12.78 -15.76
CA TYR A 288 -22.83 12.26 -16.08
C TYR A 288 -21.75 13.33 -15.92
N VAL A 289 -20.49 12.92 -15.76
CA VAL A 289 -19.33 13.82 -15.68
C VAL A 289 -19.21 14.66 -16.95
N THR A 290 -18.99 15.97 -16.79
CA THR A 290 -18.76 16.93 -17.89
C THR A 290 -17.44 17.68 -17.74
N GLY A 291 -16.79 17.62 -16.59
CA GLY A 291 -15.53 18.32 -16.33
C GLY A 291 -15.21 18.42 -14.85
N VAL A 292 -14.21 19.21 -14.55
CA VAL A 292 -13.82 19.59 -13.18
C VAL A 292 -13.69 21.12 -13.08
N GLU A 293 -13.81 21.64 -11.86
CA GLU A 293 -13.56 23.04 -11.53
C GLU A 293 -12.42 23.11 -10.51
N LEU A 294 -11.41 23.95 -10.76
CA LEU A 294 -10.30 24.18 -9.85
C LEU A 294 -10.65 25.25 -8.81
N GLU A 295 -9.91 25.30 -7.72
CA GLU A 295 -9.86 26.50 -6.87
C GLU A 295 -9.45 27.69 -7.75
N GLY A 296 -10.19 28.80 -7.66
CA GLY A 296 -10.00 29.95 -8.58
C GLY A 296 -10.96 29.96 -9.78
N GLY A 297 -11.79 28.92 -9.97
CA GLY A 297 -12.91 28.93 -10.91
C GLY A 297 -12.59 28.48 -12.33
N GLU A 298 -11.34 28.11 -12.63
CA GLU A 298 -11.02 27.50 -13.94
C GLU A 298 -11.77 26.19 -14.12
N ARG A 299 -12.36 25.99 -15.30
CA ARG A 299 -13.09 24.76 -15.66
C ARG A 299 -12.40 24.01 -16.78
N ILE A 300 -12.20 22.71 -16.57
CA ILE A 300 -11.62 21.79 -17.55
C ILE A 300 -12.69 20.80 -17.94
N ALA A 301 -13.14 20.86 -19.20
CA ALA A 301 -14.10 19.90 -19.74
C ALA A 301 -13.44 18.55 -19.95
N CYS A 302 -14.13 17.47 -19.60
CA CYS A 302 -13.64 16.11 -19.84
C CYS A 302 -14.79 15.11 -19.99
N ASP A 303 -14.47 13.92 -20.52
CA ASP A 303 -15.41 12.82 -20.73
C ASP A 303 -15.53 11.91 -19.51
N ALA A 304 -14.47 11.83 -18.72
CA ALA A 304 -14.40 11.00 -17.51
C ALA A 304 -13.42 11.60 -16.48
N VAL A 305 -13.65 11.27 -15.22
CA VAL A 305 -12.82 11.64 -14.08
C VAL A 305 -12.39 10.39 -13.31
N VAL A 306 -11.11 10.30 -13.00
CA VAL A 306 -10.53 9.32 -12.05
C VAL A 306 -10.17 10.04 -10.77
N CYS A 307 -10.77 9.65 -9.64
CA CYS A 307 -10.50 10.20 -8.32
C CYS A 307 -9.50 9.31 -7.55
N ASN A 308 -8.37 9.88 -7.16
CA ASN A 308 -7.39 9.24 -6.29
C ASN A 308 -7.42 9.73 -4.80
N PRO A 309 -8.03 10.88 -4.44
CA PRO A 309 -8.31 11.19 -3.03
C PRO A 309 -9.14 10.09 -2.37
N ASP A 310 -9.07 10.00 -1.03
CA ASP A 310 -9.89 9.04 -0.29
C ASP A 310 -11.36 9.16 -0.69
N LEU A 311 -11.96 8.00 -0.99
CA LEU A 311 -13.27 7.94 -1.62
C LEU A 311 -14.35 8.70 -0.83
N PRO A 312 -14.52 8.55 0.51
CA PRO A 312 -15.52 9.34 1.25
C PRO A 312 -15.25 10.84 1.21
N VAL A 313 -13.97 11.22 1.25
CA VAL A 313 -13.55 12.62 1.17
C VAL A 313 -13.91 13.20 -0.20
N ALA A 314 -13.62 12.47 -1.29
CA ALA A 314 -13.97 12.89 -2.64
C ALA A 314 -15.48 13.13 -2.81
N TYR A 315 -16.32 12.26 -2.25
CA TYR A 315 -17.77 12.48 -2.27
C TYR A 315 -18.20 13.71 -1.49
N ARG A 316 -17.62 13.94 -0.31
CA ARG A 316 -17.95 15.08 0.54
C ARG A 316 -17.52 16.41 -0.06
N THR A 317 -16.31 16.46 -0.63
CA THR A 317 -15.69 17.70 -1.07
C THR A 317 -15.90 18.01 -2.55
N LEU A 318 -15.97 17.00 -3.42
CA LEU A 318 -15.95 17.19 -4.88
C LEU A 318 -17.31 16.95 -5.55
N LEU A 319 -18.21 16.19 -4.93
CA LEU A 319 -19.42 15.65 -5.54
C LEU A 319 -20.73 16.17 -4.94
N GLY A 320 -20.78 17.34 -4.39
CA GLY A 320 -21.92 17.92 -3.67
C GLY A 320 -23.29 17.27 -4.00
N GLY A 321 -24.00 16.79 -2.98
CA GLY A 321 -25.31 16.14 -3.12
C GLY A 321 -25.31 14.69 -3.58
N VAL A 322 -24.15 14.02 -3.64
CA VAL A 322 -24.02 12.57 -3.88
C VAL A 322 -23.36 11.92 -2.68
N ASP A 323 -24.07 11.02 -2.04
CA ASP A 323 -23.53 10.27 -0.89
C ASP A 323 -22.49 9.23 -1.33
N ALA A 324 -21.44 9.07 -0.52
CA ALA A 324 -20.53 7.94 -0.66
C ALA A 324 -21.27 6.60 -0.50
N PRO A 325 -20.75 5.49 -1.06
CA PRO A 325 -21.31 4.16 -0.83
C PRO A 325 -21.43 3.86 0.67
N ARG A 326 -22.48 3.14 1.07
CA ARG A 326 -22.76 2.84 2.49
C ARG A 326 -21.56 2.21 3.21
N VAL A 327 -20.86 1.28 2.55
CA VAL A 327 -19.66 0.64 3.12
C VAL A 327 -18.55 1.64 3.41
N ALA A 328 -18.38 2.68 2.60
CA ALA A 328 -17.39 3.73 2.82
C ALA A 328 -17.80 4.68 3.96
N ARG A 329 -19.10 4.94 4.13
CA ARG A 329 -19.62 5.82 5.21
C ARG A 329 -19.63 5.16 6.58
N ASN A 330 -19.99 3.88 6.63
CA ASN A 330 -20.33 3.16 7.87
C ASN A 330 -19.41 1.94 8.10
N GLY A 331 -18.43 1.71 7.23
CA GLY A 331 -17.51 0.58 7.35
C GLY A 331 -16.50 0.76 8.49
N LYS A 332 -15.87 -0.35 8.88
CA LYS A 332 -14.74 -0.35 9.82
C LYS A 332 -13.50 0.16 9.09
N TYR A 333 -12.91 1.21 9.62
CA TYR A 333 -11.63 1.72 9.12
C TYR A 333 -10.46 1.04 9.83
N SER A 334 -9.33 0.93 9.14
CA SER A 334 -8.10 0.39 9.72
C SER A 334 -7.65 1.25 10.90
N PRO A 335 -6.92 0.68 11.86
CA PRO A 335 -6.14 1.49 12.80
C PRO A 335 -5.30 2.53 12.06
N SER A 336 -4.91 3.57 12.76
CA SER A 336 -4.01 4.60 12.28
C SER A 336 -2.58 4.35 12.78
N CYS A 337 -1.75 5.36 12.69
CA CYS A 337 -0.41 5.36 13.29
C CYS A 337 0.01 6.75 13.74
N LEU A 338 0.80 6.79 14.80
CA LEU A 338 1.72 7.89 15.05
C LEU A 338 2.98 7.60 14.25
N LEU A 339 3.36 8.55 13.40
CA LEU A 339 4.57 8.49 12.60
C LEU A 339 5.50 9.63 12.98
N TRP A 340 6.71 9.29 13.41
CA TRP A 340 7.80 10.22 13.64
C TRP A 340 8.89 10.00 12.59
N VAL A 341 9.10 10.96 11.72
CA VAL A 341 10.21 10.98 10.77
C VAL A 341 11.19 12.08 11.18
N ALA A 342 12.48 11.74 11.25
CA ALA A 342 13.50 12.66 11.72
C ALA A 342 14.85 12.46 11.02
N GLY A 343 15.53 13.56 10.77
CA GLY A 343 16.97 13.59 10.53
C GLY A 343 17.67 13.82 11.85
N VAL A 344 18.48 12.86 12.28
CA VAL A 344 19.14 12.86 13.59
C VAL A 344 20.66 12.76 13.45
N LYS A 345 21.40 13.36 14.40
CA LYS A 345 22.86 13.19 14.51
C LYS A 345 23.17 11.82 15.12
N GLY A 346 24.23 11.21 14.64
CA GLY A 346 24.69 9.90 15.10
C GLY A 346 24.28 8.78 14.14
N LEU A 347 24.95 7.65 14.30
CA LEU A 347 24.71 6.42 13.55
C LEU A 347 24.06 5.37 14.47
N PRO A 348 23.21 4.50 13.93
CA PRO A 348 22.62 3.41 14.70
C PRO A 348 23.68 2.38 15.08
N ALA A 349 23.34 1.47 15.99
CA ALA A 349 24.18 0.33 16.32
C ALA A 349 24.48 -0.53 15.08
N SER A 350 25.65 -1.17 15.05
CA SER A 350 26.13 -1.93 13.89
C SER A 350 25.28 -3.16 13.52
N ASN A 351 24.46 -3.65 14.46
CA ASN A 351 23.50 -4.75 14.23
C ASN A 351 22.12 -4.27 13.80
N ALA A 352 21.89 -2.96 13.65
CA ALA A 352 20.63 -2.45 13.15
C ALA A 352 20.46 -2.78 11.67
N ALA A 353 19.25 -3.19 11.28
CA ALA A 353 18.87 -3.44 9.91
C ALA A 353 18.12 -2.23 9.31
N HIS A 354 17.83 -2.28 8.01
CA HIS A 354 17.00 -1.27 7.36
C HIS A 354 15.65 -1.14 8.08
N HIS A 355 14.97 -2.26 8.32
CA HIS A 355 13.73 -2.30 9.11
C HIS A 355 13.96 -3.07 10.40
N ASN A 356 13.58 -2.50 11.53
CA ASN A 356 13.69 -3.11 12.85
C ASN A 356 12.30 -3.11 13.48
N ILE A 357 11.75 -4.29 13.76
CA ILE A 357 10.48 -4.47 14.47
C ILE A 357 10.79 -4.83 15.90
N HIS A 358 10.37 -4.01 16.84
CA HIS A 358 10.44 -4.30 18.27
C HIS A 358 9.07 -4.76 18.73
N PHE A 359 8.93 -6.06 18.95
CA PHE A 359 7.68 -6.65 19.41
C PHE A 359 7.45 -6.37 20.90
N GLY A 360 6.22 -5.97 21.22
CA GLY A 360 5.77 -5.92 22.61
C GLY A 360 5.48 -7.31 23.18
N ALA A 361 5.51 -7.43 24.50
CA ALA A 361 5.27 -8.68 25.23
C ALA A 361 3.84 -9.20 25.06
N ASP A 362 2.86 -8.32 25.27
CA ASP A 362 1.44 -8.67 25.18
C ASP A 362 0.91 -8.53 23.77
N TRP A 363 1.12 -9.57 22.96
CA TRP A 363 0.74 -9.61 21.57
C TRP A 363 -0.78 -9.46 21.36
N ASN A 364 -1.57 -10.33 22.01
CA ASN A 364 -3.03 -10.34 21.81
C ASN A 364 -3.71 -9.17 22.51
N GLY A 365 -3.30 -8.80 23.72
CA GLY A 365 -3.85 -7.67 24.45
C GLY A 365 -3.58 -6.35 23.74
N SER A 366 -2.41 -6.19 23.10
CA SER A 366 -2.09 -5.01 22.28
C SER A 366 -3.02 -4.87 21.07
N PHE A 367 -3.31 -5.95 20.33
CA PHE A 367 -4.29 -5.90 19.24
C PHE A 367 -5.71 -5.63 19.73
N LYS A 368 -6.11 -6.24 20.87
CA LYS A 368 -7.41 -5.98 21.48
C LYS A 368 -7.56 -4.50 21.85
N ALA A 369 -6.59 -3.93 22.54
CA ALA A 369 -6.57 -2.51 22.90
C ALA A 369 -6.69 -1.61 21.67
N LEU A 370 -5.89 -1.88 20.63
CA LEU A 370 -5.84 -1.10 19.40
C LEU A 370 -7.15 -1.15 18.59
N ILE A 371 -7.68 -2.35 18.35
CA ILE A 371 -8.71 -2.59 17.34
C ILE A 371 -10.12 -2.69 17.94
N GLU A 372 -10.24 -3.30 19.14
CA GLU A 372 -11.55 -3.52 19.78
C GLU A 372 -11.86 -2.42 20.80
N ASP A 373 -10.90 -2.12 21.69
CA ASP A 373 -11.11 -1.16 22.77
C ASP A 373 -10.92 0.30 22.29
N GLY A 374 -10.18 0.51 21.18
CA GLY A 374 -9.91 1.83 20.60
C GLY A 374 -9.02 2.70 21.48
N VAL A 375 -8.06 2.09 22.18
CA VAL A 375 -7.10 2.78 23.05
C VAL A 375 -5.67 2.49 22.59
N ARG A 376 -4.70 3.30 23.06
CA ARG A 376 -3.29 3.03 22.82
C ARG A 376 -2.90 1.66 23.39
N MET A 377 -2.08 0.92 22.67
CA MET A 377 -1.53 -0.35 23.13
C MET A 377 -0.73 -0.13 24.42
N PRO A 378 -0.93 -0.95 25.47
CA PRO A 378 -0.14 -0.84 26.73
C PRO A 378 1.35 -1.05 26.50
N ASP A 379 1.70 -2.00 25.64
CA ASP A 379 3.07 -2.30 25.21
C ASP A 379 3.12 -2.42 23.69
N PRO A 380 3.20 -1.28 22.97
CA PRO A 380 3.08 -1.25 21.53
C PRO A 380 4.27 -1.91 20.85
N SER A 381 4.03 -2.76 19.84
CA SER A 381 5.07 -3.08 18.86
C SER A 381 5.34 -1.85 18.01
N ILE A 382 6.61 -1.55 17.75
CA ILE A 382 7.02 -0.40 16.93
C ILE A 382 7.93 -0.84 15.79
N LEU A 383 7.79 -0.14 14.67
CA LEU A 383 8.71 -0.25 13.53
C LEU A 383 9.68 0.92 13.55
N VAL A 384 10.97 0.64 13.49
CA VAL A 384 12.04 1.62 13.29
C VAL A 384 12.72 1.33 11.97
N THR A 385 12.58 2.23 11.00
CA THR A 385 13.24 2.12 9.69
C THR A 385 14.36 3.14 9.57
N LEU A 386 15.49 2.69 9.03
CA LEU A 386 16.73 3.47 8.90
C LEU A 386 17.08 3.59 7.41
N HIS A 387 16.37 4.46 6.70
CA HIS A 387 16.48 4.57 5.24
C HIS A 387 17.90 4.86 4.75
N SER A 388 18.70 5.59 5.53
CA SER A 388 20.07 5.98 5.16
C SER A 388 21.12 4.89 5.40
N ILE A 389 20.77 3.77 6.05
CA ILE A 389 21.75 2.69 6.32
C ILE A 389 22.21 2.02 5.01
N ASP A 390 21.30 1.83 4.08
CA ASP A 390 21.55 1.19 2.80
C ASP A 390 21.57 2.15 1.61
N THR A 391 21.10 3.38 1.82
CA THR A 391 20.97 4.37 0.75
C THR A 391 21.70 5.65 1.14
N PRO A 392 23.01 5.73 0.87
CA PRO A 392 23.79 6.95 1.08
C PRO A 392 23.15 8.13 0.31
N GLY A 393 23.16 9.31 0.92
CA GLY A 393 22.56 10.52 0.33
C GLY A 393 21.13 10.81 0.82
N LEU A 394 20.51 9.94 1.60
CA LEU A 394 19.26 10.26 2.31
C LEU A 394 19.51 11.02 3.62
N ALA A 395 20.74 10.98 4.14
CA ALA A 395 21.20 11.76 5.29
C ALA A 395 22.62 12.28 5.08
N PRO A 396 23.03 13.40 5.70
CA PRO A 396 24.43 13.84 5.73
C PRO A 396 25.33 12.82 6.41
N ALA A 397 26.64 12.87 6.16
CA ALA A 397 27.61 12.00 6.81
C ALA A 397 27.53 12.11 8.33
N GLY A 398 27.58 10.98 9.04
CA GLY A 398 27.46 10.92 10.51
C GLY A 398 26.04 11.13 11.05
N HIS A 399 25.03 11.14 10.18
CA HIS A 399 23.63 11.32 10.54
C HIS A 399 22.78 10.14 10.05
N THR A 400 21.57 10.04 10.56
CA THR A 400 20.60 8.99 10.24
C THR A 400 19.26 9.57 9.83
N ALA A 401 18.69 9.06 8.74
CA ALA A 401 17.29 9.26 8.36
C ALA A 401 16.45 8.22 9.13
N LEU A 402 15.78 8.69 10.18
CA LEU A 402 15.00 7.86 11.11
C LEU A 402 13.51 7.94 10.78
N TYR A 403 12.85 6.80 10.75
CA TYR A 403 11.41 6.65 10.60
C TYR A 403 10.90 5.72 11.70
N VAL A 404 9.98 6.20 12.52
CA VAL A 404 9.40 5.42 13.62
C VAL A 404 7.88 5.41 13.48
N LEU A 405 7.32 4.21 13.45
CA LEU A 405 5.87 4.01 13.39
C LEU A 405 5.39 3.23 14.61
N GLU A 406 4.46 3.84 15.36
CA GLU A 406 3.66 3.17 16.39
C GLU A 406 2.21 3.08 15.90
N PRO A 407 1.61 1.88 15.79
CA PRO A 407 0.20 1.76 15.47
C PRO A 407 -0.67 2.38 16.58
N THR A 408 -1.68 3.16 16.18
CA THR A 408 -2.62 3.81 17.09
C THR A 408 -4.06 3.61 16.62
N PRO A 409 -5.07 3.73 17.48
CA PRO A 409 -6.43 3.83 17.01
C PRO A 409 -6.60 4.99 16.04
N ASN A 410 -7.51 4.85 15.07
CA ASN A 410 -7.96 5.95 14.24
C ASN A 410 -8.86 6.90 15.04
N LEU A 411 -9.47 7.90 14.40
CA LEU A 411 -10.30 8.90 15.10
C LEU A 411 -11.65 8.37 15.60
N ASP A 412 -12.02 7.13 15.31
CA ASP A 412 -13.15 6.45 15.96
C ASP A 412 -12.77 5.90 17.35
N GLY A 413 -11.48 5.90 17.70
CA GLY A 413 -10.96 5.47 19.01
C GLY A 413 -11.16 6.51 20.11
N LYS A 414 -10.62 6.21 21.30
CA LYS A 414 -10.85 6.97 22.54
C LYS A 414 -9.73 7.94 22.91
N ILE A 415 -8.66 8.03 22.08
CA ILE A 415 -7.55 8.95 22.37
C ILE A 415 -7.95 10.37 22.01
N ASP A 416 -7.88 11.28 22.99
CA ASP A 416 -7.97 12.72 22.74
C ASP A 416 -6.61 13.26 22.28
N TRP A 417 -6.38 13.21 20.97
CA TRP A 417 -5.13 13.65 20.36
C TRP A 417 -4.80 15.13 20.60
N SER A 418 -5.80 15.96 20.87
CA SER A 418 -5.58 17.38 21.19
C SER A 418 -4.88 17.58 22.54
N ARG A 419 -5.01 16.60 23.44
CA ARG A 419 -4.47 16.66 24.81
C ARG A 419 -3.32 15.67 25.03
N GLU A 420 -3.36 14.50 24.36
CA GLU A 420 -2.43 13.42 24.67
C GLU A 420 -1.24 13.35 23.71
N ARG A 421 -1.29 14.05 22.59
CA ARG A 421 -0.26 14.02 21.54
C ARG A 421 1.16 14.15 22.09
N ASP A 422 1.43 15.23 22.84
CA ASP A 422 2.80 15.53 23.29
C ASP A 422 3.33 14.47 24.27
N ARG A 423 2.46 13.93 25.12
CA ARG A 423 2.81 12.82 26.01
C ARG A 423 3.15 11.57 25.22
N ILE A 424 2.29 11.16 24.26
CA ILE A 424 2.50 9.98 23.44
C ILE A 424 3.79 10.10 22.61
N VAL A 425 4.04 11.26 22.01
CA VAL A 425 5.28 11.55 21.29
C VAL A 425 6.50 11.45 22.22
N GLY A 426 6.40 11.98 23.43
CA GLY A 426 7.44 11.87 24.44
C GLY A 426 7.77 10.42 24.78
N ASP A 427 6.76 9.61 25.02
CA ASP A 427 6.90 8.17 25.31
C ASP A 427 7.59 7.43 24.15
N VAL A 428 7.21 7.72 22.90
CA VAL A 428 7.83 7.10 21.71
C VAL A 428 9.30 7.48 21.59
N ARG A 429 9.64 8.75 21.77
CA ARG A 429 11.05 9.23 21.74
C ARG A 429 11.89 8.59 22.82
N GLU A 430 11.38 8.54 24.04
CA GLU A 430 12.05 7.89 25.16
C GLU A 430 12.28 6.40 24.88
N ARG A 431 11.30 5.70 24.35
CA ARG A 431 11.42 4.30 23.98
C ARG A 431 12.47 4.08 22.89
N VAL A 432 12.45 4.87 21.81
CA VAL A 432 13.43 4.81 20.71
C VAL A 432 14.86 5.04 21.24
N SER A 433 15.03 6.02 22.14
CA SER A 433 16.30 6.28 22.80
C SER A 433 16.77 5.09 23.65
N LYS A 434 15.87 4.49 24.45
CA LYS A 434 16.17 3.29 25.26
C LYS A 434 16.54 2.07 24.42
N LEU A 435 16.02 1.98 23.20
CA LEU A 435 16.37 0.95 22.22
C LEU A 435 17.72 1.20 21.53
N GLY A 436 18.42 2.30 21.86
CA GLY A 436 19.77 2.60 21.39
C GLY A 436 19.82 3.29 20.00
N TYR A 437 18.72 3.82 19.51
CA TYR A 437 18.73 4.61 18.29
C TYR A 437 19.12 6.07 18.58
N PRO A 438 19.80 6.75 17.64
CA PRO A 438 20.12 8.17 17.79
C PRO A 438 18.84 9.01 17.80
N THR A 439 18.77 10.00 18.71
CA THR A 439 17.61 10.86 18.91
C THR A 439 17.95 12.36 19.00
N ASP A 440 19.19 12.76 18.67
CA ASP A 440 19.58 14.18 18.57
C ASP A 440 19.05 14.77 17.25
N VAL A 441 17.86 15.37 17.32
CA VAL A 441 17.06 15.81 16.18
C VAL A 441 17.66 17.05 15.54
N VAL A 442 17.85 17.01 14.21
CA VAL A 442 18.19 18.17 13.37
C VAL A 442 16.94 18.72 12.66
N VAL A 443 16.11 17.80 12.14
CA VAL A 443 14.83 18.10 11.47
C VAL A 443 13.86 16.96 11.73
N GLU A 444 12.61 17.29 11.94
CA GLU A 444 11.58 16.26 12.15
C GLU A 444 10.20 16.66 11.66
N ARG A 445 9.37 15.65 11.47
CA ARG A 445 7.93 15.79 11.31
C ARG A 445 7.23 14.64 12.04
N ILE A 446 6.14 14.98 12.71
CA ILE A 446 5.29 14.02 13.41
C ILE A 446 3.90 14.09 12.79
N TYR A 447 3.34 12.91 12.48
CA TYR A 447 1.98 12.77 12.02
C TYR A 447 1.20 11.91 13.01
N ASP A 448 0.08 12.42 13.46
CA ASP A 448 -0.91 11.72 14.26
C ASP A 448 -2.23 11.55 13.48
N PRO A 449 -3.24 10.88 14.01
CA PRO A 449 -4.53 10.74 13.33
C PRO A 449 -5.22 12.07 12.95
N LEU A 450 -5.02 13.16 13.69
CA LEU A 450 -5.55 14.46 13.31
C LEU A 450 -4.79 15.05 12.10
N ASP A 451 -3.49 14.82 12.02
CA ASP A 451 -2.68 15.26 10.87
C ASP A 451 -3.08 14.46 9.61
N TRP A 452 -3.28 13.14 9.75
CA TRP A 452 -3.75 12.33 8.63
C TRP A 452 -5.12 12.78 8.13
N GLU A 453 -6.06 13.13 9.02
CA GLU A 453 -7.36 13.68 8.64
C GLU A 453 -7.24 15.01 7.90
N ARG A 454 -6.40 15.95 8.38
CA ARG A 454 -6.12 17.22 7.71
C ARG A 454 -5.53 17.04 6.31
N LEU A 455 -4.77 15.96 6.11
CA LEU A 455 -4.24 15.59 4.80
C LEU A 455 -5.30 14.93 3.88
N GLY A 456 -6.53 14.78 4.35
CA GLY A 456 -7.65 14.24 3.57
C GLY A 456 -7.76 12.71 3.63
N MET A 457 -7.34 12.11 4.74
CA MET A 457 -7.49 10.67 4.97
C MET A 457 -8.67 10.41 5.92
N GLU A 458 -9.64 9.66 5.45
CA GLU A 458 -10.88 9.40 6.20
C GLU A 458 -10.59 8.77 7.56
N ARG A 459 -11.23 9.27 8.61
CA ARG A 459 -11.04 8.82 10.01
C ARG A 459 -9.60 8.93 10.52
N GLY A 460 -8.79 9.81 9.91
CA GLY A 460 -7.42 10.00 10.31
C GLY A 460 -6.54 8.74 10.16
N THR A 461 -6.83 7.87 9.18
CA THR A 461 -6.00 6.69 8.92
C THR A 461 -5.46 6.68 7.48
N PRO A 462 -4.14 6.52 7.30
CA PRO A 462 -3.55 6.39 5.96
C PRO A 462 -3.84 5.02 5.31
N PHE A 463 -4.49 4.09 6.02
CA PHE A 463 -4.71 2.71 5.60
C PHE A 463 -6.15 2.43 5.12
N ALA A 464 -7.03 3.46 5.10
CA ALA A 464 -8.41 3.39 4.61
C ALA A 464 -9.26 2.30 5.29
N LEU A 465 -10.28 1.76 4.58
CA LEU A 465 -11.17 0.70 5.08
C LEU A 465 -10.38 -0.57 5.41
N ALA A 466 -10.62 -1.15 6.59
CA ALA A 466 -10.10 -2.45 6.97
C ALA A 466 -10.62 -3.55 6.02
N HIS A 467 -9.81 -4.57 5.81
CA HIS A 467 -10.16 -5.70 4.94
C HIS A 467 -10.96 -6.78 5.69
N THR A 468 -12.05 -6.38 6.37
CA THR A 468 -12.99 -7.39 6.88
C THR A 468 -13.63 -8.13 5.70
N PHE A 469 -14.17 -9.33 5.93
CA PHE A 469 -14.76 -10.14 4.86
C PHE A 469 -15.78 -9.34 4.02
N PHE A 470 -16.67 -8.59 4.68
CA PHE A 470 -17.69 -7.77 4.02
C PHE A 470 -17.18 -6.39 3.55
N GLN A 471 -15.88 -6.16 3.53
CA GLN A 471 -15.23 -4.96 3.01
C GLN A 471 -14.09 -5.29 2.04
N THR A 472 -14.09 -6.50 1.48
CA THR A 472 -13.05 -7.01 0.57
C THR A 472 -13.69 -7.53 -0.73
N GLY A 473 -12.97 -7.50 -1.83
CA GLY A 473 -13.45 -7.96 -3.14
C GLY A 473 -14.72 -7.21 -3.57
N PRO A 474 -15.82 -7.91 -3.92
CA PRO A 474 -17.05 -7.28 -4.41
C PRO A 474 -17.79 -6.46 -3.36
N PHE A 475 -17.45 -6.58 -2.07
CA PHE A 475 -18.03 -5.79 -0.99
C PHE A 475 -17.31 -4.47 -0.75
N ARG A 476 -16.08 -4.31 -1.28
CA ARG A 476 -15.33 -3.06 -1.20
C ARG A 476 -15.87 -2.05 -2.21
N PRO A 477 -15.75 -0.72 -1.98
CA PRO A 477 -16.16 0.27 -2.97
C PRO A 477 -15.54 -0.02 -4.34
N ASN A 478 -16.37 0.01 -5.37
CA ASN A 478 -15.99 -0.30 -6.75
C ASN A 478 -15.13 0.82 -7.37
N ASN A 479 -14.35 0.50 -8.39
CA ASN A 479 -13.58 1.47 -9.18
C ASN A 479 -14.44 2.39 -10.07
N LYS A 480 -15.76 2.16 -10.20
CA LYS A 480 -16.70 3.05 -10.90
C LYS A 480 -17.92 3.40 -10.04
N ASP A 481 -18.42 4.61 -10.12
CA ASP A 481 -19.72 4.95 -9.56
C ASP A 481 -20.82 4.61 -10.58
N LYS A 482 -21.76 3.73 -10.19
CA LYS A 482 -22.90 3.33 -11.03
C LYS A 482 -23.97 4.43 -11.16
N ARG A 483 -23.95 5.44 -10.30
CA ARG A 483 -24.92 6.55 -10.25
C ARG A 483 -24.46 7.77 -11.02
N VAL A 484 -23.15 7.95 -11.18
CA VAL A 484 -22.52 9.08 -11.88
C VAL A 484 -21.67 8.51 -13.04
N PRO A 485 -22.26 8.32 -14.24
CA PRO A 485 -21.49 7.84 -15.38
C PRO A 485 -20.30 8.74 -15.69
N GLY A 486 -19.15 8.13 -15.98
CA GLY A 486 -17.89 8.85 -16.21
C GLY A 486 -17.07 9.12 -14.94
N LEU A 487 -17.53 8.68 -13.75
CA LEU A 487 -16.79 8.82 -12.49
C LEU A 487 -16.16 7.49 -12.07
N PHE A 488 -14.83 7.52 -11.85
CA PHE A 488 -14.04 6.37 -11.46
C PHE A 488 -13.17 6.69 -10.26
N PHE A 489 -12.74 5.64 -9.54
CA PHE A 489 -11.94 5.75 -8.31
C PHE A 489 -10.74 4.82 -8.36
N VAL A 490 -9.60 5.29 -7.81
CA VAL A 490 -8.38 4.53 -7.60
C VAL A 490 -7.84 4.76 -6.19
N GLY A 491 -6.84 4.01 -5.80
CA GLY A 491 -6.19 4.14 -4.50
C GLY A 491 -6.76 3.19 -3.44
N SER A 492 -6.35 3.38 -2.19
CA SER A 492 -6.57 2.44 -1.09
C SER A 492 -8.03 2.31 -0.62
N SER A 493 -8.89 3.29 -0.93
CA SER A 493 -10.31 3.27 -0.52
C SER A 493 -11.22 2.43 -1.43
N THR A 494 -10.71 1.94 -2.55
CA THR A 494 -11.44 1.13 -3.54
C THR A 494 -10.78 -0.23 -3.77
N VAL A 495 -11.33 -1.06 -4.65
CA VAL A 495 -10.77 -2.36 -5.06
C VAL A 495 -9.41 -2.15 -5.74
N PRO A 496 -8.37 -3.00 -5.47
CA PRO A 496 -8.39 -4.14 -4.55
C PRO A 496 -8.16 -3.75 -3.08
N GLY A 497 -7.55 -2.60 -2.78
CA GLY A 497 -7.38 -2.14 -1.40
C GLY A 497 -6.11 -1.34 -1.11
N VAL A 498 -5.63 -1.42 0.12
CA VAL A 498 -4.47 -0.68 0.63
C VAL A 498 -3.15 -1.37 0.27
N GLY A 499 -2.07 -0.57 0.20
CA GLY A 499 -0.70 -0.99 -0.09
C GLY A 499 -0.21 -0.56 -1.46
N VAL A 500 1.10 -0.35 -1.60
CA VAL A 500 1.73 0.11 -2.85
C VAL A 500 1.32 -0.77 -4.04
N PRO A 501 1.43 -2.12 -3.97
CA PRO A 501 1.01 -2.98 -5.07
C PRO A 501 -0.47 -2.83 -5.41
N MET A 502 -1.33 -2.76 -4.39
CA MET A 502 -2.79 -2.73 -4.57
C MET A 502 -3.26 -1.41 -5.20
N VAL A 503 -2.66 -0.29 -4.83
CA VAL A 503 -3.04 0.99 -5.45
C VAL A 503 -2.57 1.10 -6.91
N LEU A 504 -1.45 0.47 -7.27
CA LEU A 504 -1.01 0.35 -8.67
C LEU A 504 -2.01 -0.49 -9.47
N VAL A 505 -2.43 -1.65 -8.94
CA VAL A 505 -3.47 -2.50 -9.55
C VAL A 505 -4.79 -1.73 -9.69
N SER A 506 -5.18 -0.91 -8.69
CA SER A 506 -6.42 -0.11 -8.78
C SER A 506 -6.42 0.82 -10.00
N GLY A 507 -5.26 1.40 -10.36
CA GLY A 507 -5.08 2.22 -11.55
C GLY A 507 -5.35 1.44 -12.84
N LYS A 508 -4.78 0.24 -12.97
CA LYS A 508 -5.02 -0.70 -14.07
C LYS A 508 -6.51 -1.08 -14.18
N LEU A 509 -7.12 -1.43 -13.06
CA LEU A 509 -8.55 -1.82 -13.01
C LEU A 509 -9.48 -0.66 -13.42
N ALA A 510 -9.19 0.56 -12.98
CA ALA A 510 -9.97 1.74 -13.38
C ALA A 510 -9.82 2.04 -14.88
N ALA A 511 -8.60 1.90 -15.44
CA ALA A 511 -8.39 2.07 -16.88
C ALA A 511 -9.17 1.05 -17.71
N ARG A 512 -9.25 -0.23 -17.29
CA ARG A 512 -10.12 -1.24 -17.91
C ARG A 512 -11.60 -0.80 -17.90
N ARG A 513 -12.08 -0.27 -16.75
CA ARG A 513 -13.46 0.25 -16.64
C ARG A 513 -13.74 1.43 -17.55
N ILE A 514 -12.73 2.28 -17.78
CA ILE A 514 -12.86 3.44 -18.68
C ILE A 514 -12.90 2.97 -20.14
N ALA A 515 -12.14 1.94 -20.50
CA ALA A 515 -12.23 1.34 -21.83
C ALA A 515 -13.64 0.78 -22.11
N ASP A 516 -14.23 0.06 -21.15
CA ASP A 516 -15.62 -0.41 -21.27
C ASP A 516 -16.61 0.77 -21.42
N TYR A 517 -16.45 1.83 -20.63
CA TYR A 517 -17.27 3.04 -20.69
C TYR A 517 -17.15 3.77 -22.03
N ALA A 518 -15.96 3.82 -22.62
CA ALA A 518 -15.74 4.42 -23.94
C ALA A 518 -16.51 3.65 -25.03
N LEU A 519 -16.53 2.32 -24.97
CA LEU A 519 -17.28 1.47 -25.88
C LEU A 519 -18.80 1.67 -25.74
N GLU A 520 -19.30 1.77 -24.50
CA GLU A 520 -20.73 2.06 -24.25
C GLU A 520 -21.18 3.41 -24.82
N ARG A 521 -20.31 4.43 -24.81
CA ARG A 521 -20.61 5.77 -25.37
C ARG A 521 -20.60 5.80 -26.91
N THR A 522 -19.79 4.95 -27.53
CA THR A 522 -19.74 4.89 -29.01
C THR A 522 -20.85 4.06 -29.62
N GLY A 523 -21.43 3.12 -28.88
CA GLY A 523 -22.57 2.30 -29.32
C GLY A 523 -23.94 2.95 -29.14
N ARG A 524 -23.98 4.17 -28.60
CA ARG A 524 -25.19 5.05 -28.56
C ARG A 524 -25.08 6.14 -29.61
#